data_b808f7ca0f3863eb027799ff6b03bfdf
#
_entry.id   b808f7ca0f3863eb027799ff6b03bfdf
#
_cell.length_a   1.000
_cell.length_b   1.000
_cell.length_c   1.000
_cell.angle_alpha   90.00
_cell.angle_beta   90.00
_cell.angle_gamma   90.00
#
_symmetry.space_group_name_H-M   'P 1'
#
loop_
_entity.id
_entity.type
_entity.pdbx_description
1 polymer ?
#
loop_
_entity_poly.entity_id
_entity_poly.type
_entity_poly.pdbx_seq_one_letter_code
_entity_poly.pdbx_strand_id
1 'polypeptide(L)'
;QATISRDIREMKLVKSHDENKQVRYALFSQPSEILNEERLKSAVKREVLKIQIVQFMIVVLTEKDGADVVTNWLDEAAYPEVAATIAGVDTFIVICRSEEDAQAFAEKLEKMRE
;
A
#
# COMPACT_ATOMS: atom_id res chain seq x y z
N GLN A 1 -9.77 7.66 -7.46
CA GLN A 1 -9.37 7.41 -7.14
C GLN A 1 -9.05 7.34 -6.86
N ALA A 2 -9.44 7.32 -6.97
CA ALA A 2 -9.09 7.04 -6.51
C ALA A 2 -8.81 7.42 -6.25
N THR A 3 -9.12 7.56 -6.28
CA THR A 3 -8.77 7.73 -5.89
C THR A 3 -8.50 8.50 -5.75
N ILE A 4 -8.82 8.81 -5.98
CA ILE A 4 -8.53 9.20 -5.77
C ILE A 4 -8.39 9.70 -5.40
N SER A 5 -8.92 9.73 -5.49
CA SER A 5 -8.72 9.87 -5.04
C SER A 5 -8.45 10.39 -4.69
N ARG A 6 -8.79 10.50 -4.76
CA ARG A 6 -8.49 10.69 -4.32
C ARG A 6 -7.73 11.38 -4.22
N ASP A 7 -8.17 11.50 -4.31
CA ASP A 7 -7.45 11.92 -3.95
C ASP A 7 -6.95 12.53 -3.58
N ILE A 8 -7.37 12.63 -3.75
CA ILE A 8 -7.00 12.92 -3.35
C ILE A 8 -6.94 13.24 -2.76
N ARG A 9 -7.54 12.96 -2.68
CA ARG A 9 -7.61 12.94 -2.04
C ARG A 9 -7.18 13.39 -1.63
N GLU A 10 -7.75 13.30 -1.67
CA GLU A 10 -7.42 13.47 -1.19
C GLU A 10 -6.97 13.88 -0.82
N MET A 11 -7.23 14.07 -0.99
CA MET A 11 -6.86 14.30 -0.59
C MET A 11 -6.68 14.64 -0.04
N LYS A 12 -6.94 14.84 0.26
CA LYS A 12 -6.92 15.08 0.84
C LYS A 12 -6.56 15.65 1.36
N LEU A 13 -6.86 16.02 1.47
CA LEU A 13 -6.45 16.59 1.93
C LEU A 13 -6.29 17.34 2.30
N VAL A 14 -6.38 17.70 2.52
CA VAL A 14 -6.21 18.50 2.88
C VAL A 14 -6.35 19.37 2.68
N LYS A 15 -6.58 19.98 2.62
CA LYS A 15 -6.39 20.86 2.41
C LYS A 15 -6.53 21.88 2.90
N SER A 16 -6.33 22.40 3.33
CA SER A 16 -6.53 23.38 3.87
C SER A 16 -5.98 24.34 3.62
N HIS A 17 -5.69 24.76 3.06
CA HIS A 17 -5.46 25.47 2.64
C HIS A 17 -4.71 26.48 2.61
N ASP A 18 -3.93 26.77 2.82
CA ASP A 18 -3.03 27.86 2.60
C ASP A 18 -1.65 27.27 2.50
N GLU A 19 -0.71 28.07 2.03
CA GLU A 19 0.62 27.55 1.74
C GLU A 19 1.36 27.13 2.97
N ASN A 20 1.16 27.84 4.05
CA ASN A 20 1.80 27.46 5.31
C ASN A 20 1.33 26.10 5.76
N LYS A 21 0.07 25.82 5.53
CA LYS A 21 -0.46 24.52 5.85
C LYS A 21 0.16 23.44 4.98
N GLN A 22 0.35 23.75 3.71
CA GLN A 22 0.95 22.79 2.81
C GLN A 22 2.40 22.49 3.21
N VAL A 23 3.14 23.50 3.59
CA VAL A 23 4.50 23.28 4.03
C VAL A 23 4.52 22.43 5.29
N ARG A 24 3.65 22.74 6.24
CA ARG A 24 3.59 21.93 7.45
C ARG A 24 3.17 20.51 7.16
N TYR A 25 2.24 20.35 6.22
CA TYR A 25 1.83 19.00 5.85
C TYR A 25 3.00 18.22 5.28
N ALA A 26 3.80 18.85 4.45
CA ALA A 26 4.96 18.18 3.89
C ALA A 26 5.94 17.76 4.98
N LEU A 27 6.12 18.58 5.98
CA LEU A 27 7.00 18.25 7.09
C LEU A 27 6.46 17.05 7.88
N PHE A 28 5.16 16.98 8.04
CA PHE A 28 4.56 15.88 8.79
C PHE A 28 4.39 14.62 7.96
N SER A 29 4.38 14.74 6.63
CA SER A 29 4.12 13.58 5.80
C SER A 29 5.22 12.54 5.91
N GLN A 30 6.49 12.95 6.07
CA GLN A 30 7.57 11.99 6.21
C GLN A 30 7.43 11.11 7.44
N PRO A 31 7.18 11.66 8.62
CA PRO A 31 6.90 10.78 9.77
C PRO A 31 5.68 9.90 9.55
N SER A 32 4.66 10.42 8.90
CA SER A 32 3.47 9.62 8.60
C SER A 32 3.80 8.48 7.66
N GLU A 33 4.61 8.75 6.65
CA GLU A 33 5.01 7.73 5.69
C GLU A 33 5.82 6.63 6.37
N ILE A 34 6.75 7.02 7.23
CA ILE A 34 7.54 6.05 7.98
C ILE A 34 6.64 5.20 8.86
N LEU A 35 5.71 5.84 9.55
CA LEU A 35 4.78 5.12 10.42
C LEU A 35 3.90 4.17 9.61
N ASN A 36 3.42 4.61 8.47
CA ASN A 36 2.59 3.77 7.62
C ASN A 36 3.36 2.57 7.10
N GLU A 37 4.63 2.78 6.75
CA GLU A 37 5.47 1.69 6.27
C GLU A 37 5.71 0.67 7.38
N GLU A 38 5.94 1.14 8.59
CA GLU A 38 6.11 0.26 9.73
C GLU A 38 4.85 -0.56 9.99
N ARG A 39 3.71 0.08 9.88
CA ARG A 39 2.43 -0.62 10.07
C ARG A 39 2.18 -1.63 8.98
N LEU A 40 2.51 -1.28 7.74
CA LEU A 40 2.39 -2.22 6.64
C LEU A 40 3.30 -3.43 6.87
N LYS A 41 4.54 -3.17 7.25
CA LYS A 41 5.48 -4.26 7.52
C LYS A 41 4.97 -5.18 8.62
N SER A 42 4.45 -4.59 9.68
CA SER A 42 3.88 -5.36 10.79
C SER A 42 2.70 -6.21 10.32
N ALA A 43 1.82 -5.62 9.51
CA ALA A 43 0.66 -6.35 8.99
C ALA A 43 1.11 -7.48 8.06
N VAL A 44 2.09 -7.23 7.21
CA VAL A 44 2.60 -8.26 6.31
C VAL A 44 3.17 -9.42 7.10
N LYS A 45 3.97 -9.13 8.12
CA LYS A 45 4.55 -10.18 8.95
C LYS A 45 3.49 -11.03 9.63
N ARG A 46 2.42 -10.38 10.09
CA ARG A 46 1.39 -11.07 10.86
C ARG A 46 0.42 -11.83 9.98
N GLU A 47 0.07 -11.28 8.83
CA GLU A 47 -1.05 -11.80 8.05
C GLU A 47 -0.66 -12.59 6.82
N VAL A 48 0.48 -12.29 6.19
CA VAL A 48 0.80 -12.87 4.88
C VAL A 48 1.36 -14.27 5.04
N LEU A 49 0.78 -15.21 4.29
CA LEU A 49 1.19 -16.61 4.31
C LEU A 49 2.00 -16.98 3.08
N LYS A 50 1.63 -16.46 1.91
CA LYS A 50 2.27 -16.85 0.66
C LYS A 50 2.16 -15.70 -0.34
N ILE A 51 3.23 -15.51 -1.11
CA ILE A 51 3.29 -14.48 -2.15
C ILE A 51 3.61 -15.17 -3.47
N GLN A 52 2.84 -14.86 -4.50
CA GLN A 52 2.97 -15.51 -5.80
C GLN A 52 2.83 -14.47 -6.89
N ILE A 53 3.76 -14.47 -7.85
CA ILE A 53 3.72 -13.53 -8.97
C ILE A 53 3.06 -14.20 -10.16
N VAL A 54 2.10 -13.50 -10.78
CA VAL A 54 1.45 -13.96 -12.00
C VAL A 54 1.48 -12.78 -12.97
N GLN A 55 2.49 -12.78 -13.84
CA GLN A 55 2.68 -11.70 -14.81
C GLN A 55 2.82 -10.36 -14.09
N PHE A 56 1.91 -9.43 -14.34
CA PHE A 56 1.96 -8.11 -13.69
C PHE A 56 1.19 -8.09 -12.37
N MET A 57 0.71 -9.23 -11.92
CA MET A 57 -0.07 -9.32 -10.69
C MET A 57 0.68 -10.08 -9.62
N ILE A 58 0.41 -9.73 -8.38
CA ILE A 58 0.92 -10.46 -7.23
C ILE A 58 -0.28 -10.98 -6.46
N VAL A 59 -0.34 -12.31 -6.29
CA VAL A 59 -1.41 -12.95 -5.53
C VAL A 59 -0.86 -13.28 -4.16
N VAL A 60 -1.49 -12.74 -3.12
CA VAL A 60 -1.01 -12.87 -1.75
C VAL A 60 -2.07 -13.56 -0.91
N LEU A 61 -1.69 -14.68 -0.31
CA LEU A 61 -2.58 -15.39 0.60
C LEU A 61 -2.30 -14.94 2.02
N THR A 62 -3.36 -14.76 2.79
CA THR A 62 -3.24 -14.27 4.16
C THR A 62 -4.02 -15.15 5.11
N GLU A 63 -3.89 -14.84 6.39
CA GLU A 63 -4.79 -15.40 7.40
C GLU A 63 -6.20 -14.91 7.11
N LYS A 64 -7.18 -15.61 7.69
CA LYS A 64 -8.57 -15.23 7.49
C LYS A 64 -8.77 -13.79 7.95
N ASP A 65 -9.45 -13.02 7.11
CA ASP A 65 -9.73 -11.60 7.36
C ASP A 65 -8.49 -10.72 7.39
N GLY A 66 -7.34 -11.25 6.98
CA GLY A 66 -6.10 -10.47 6.97
C GLY A 66 -5.88 -9.67 5.71
N ALA A 67 -6.59 -10.02 4.62
CA ALA A 67 -6.35 -9.33 3.34
C ALA A 67 -6.66 -7.85 3.41
N ASP A 68 -7.80 -7.50 4.00
CA ASP A 68 -8.19 -6.08 4.16
C ASP A 68 -7.18 -5.30 4.97
N VAL A 69 -6.66 -5.91 6.02
CA VAL A 69 -5.71 -5.23 6.89
C VAL A 69 -4.47 -4.82 6.10
N VAL A 70 -3.94 -5.76 5.33
CA VAL A 70 -2.71 -5.48 4.58
C VAL A 70 -2.97 -4.49 3.45
N THR A 71 -4.07 -4.67 2.70
CA THR A 71 -4.33 -3.78 1.58
C THR A 71 -4.64 -2.35 2.03
N ASN A 72 -5.26 -2.19 3.19
CA ASN A 72 -5.49 -0.84 3.72
C ASN A 72 -4.18 -0.09 3.91
N TRP A 73 -3.19 -0.73 4.53
CA TRP A 73 -1.89 -0.07 4.72
C TRP A 73 -1.14 0.08 3.40
N LEU A 74 -1.32 -0.89 2.49
CA LEU A 74 -0.68 -0.82 1.19
C LEU A 74 -1.21 0.37 0.40
N ASP A 75 -2.53 0.56 0.41
CA ASP A 75 -3.14 1.68 -0.28
C ASP A 75 -2.72 3.01 0.32
N GLU A 76 -2.60 3.07 1.64
CA GLU A 76 -2.14 4.28 2.32
C GLU A 76 -0.72 4.64 1.94
N ALA A 77 0.13 3.65 1.77
CA ALA A 77 1.53 3.88 1.41
C ALA A 77 1.67 4.36 -0.02
N ALA A 78 0.72 4.05 -0.89
CA ALA A 78 0.65 4.56 -2.26
C ALA A 78 1.94 4.34 -3.04
N TYR A 79 2.37 3.08 -3.11
CA TYR A 79 3.59 2.73 -3.85
C TYR A 79 3.41 3.00 -5.34
N PRO A 80 4.38 3.64 -5.99
CA PRO A 80 4.23 3.96 -7.42
C PRO A 80 4.14 2.75 -8.33
N GLU A 81 4.72 1.61 -7.93
CA GLU A 81 4.66 0.37 -8.71
C GLU A 81 3.25 -0.21 -8.76
N VAL A 82 2.40 0.16 -7.82
CA VAL A 82 1.10 -0.46 -7.63
C VAL A 82 0.03 0.37 -8.30
N ALA A 83 -0.71 -0.25 -9.22
CA ALA A 83 -1.82 0.42 -9.88
C ALA A 83 -3.11 0.30 -9.05
N ALA A 84 -3.34 -0.86 -8.46
CA ALA A 84 -4.56 -1.11 -7.70
C ALA A 84 -4.40 -2.35 -6.84
N THR A 85 -5.26 -2.48 -5.83
CA THR A 85 -5.34 -3.70 -5.03
C THR A 85 -6.78 -4.15 -4.95
N ILE A 86 -6.98 -5.46 -4.83
CA ILE A 86 -8.30 -6.06 -4.67
C ILE A 86 -8.20 -7.08 -3.54
N ALA A 87 -9.02 -6.92 -2.53
CA ALA A 87 -8.94 -7.77 -1.34
C ALA A 87 -10.17 -8.64 -1.19
N GLY A 88 -9.94 -9.93 -0.91
CA GLY A 88 -10.97 -10.85 -0.48
C GLY A 88 -10.87 -11.07 1.01
N VAL A 89 -11.25 -12.27 1.45
CA VAL A 89 -11.19 -12.61 2.88
C VAL A 89 -9.78 -13.00 3.29
N ASP A 90 -9.17 -13.91 2.52
CA ASP A 90 -7.86 -14.44 2.85
C ASP A 90 -6.88 -14.35 1.67
N THR A 91 -7.22 -13.56 0.67
CA THR A 91 -6.39 -13.39 -0.52
C THR A 91 -6.54 -11.96 -1.00
N PHE A 92 -5.42 -11.35 -1.38
CA PHE A 92 -5.53 -10.08 -2.09
C PHE A 92 -4.63 -10.11 -3.32
N ILE A 93 -4.96 -9.26 -4.27
CA ILE A 93 -4.23 -9.15 -5.53
C ILE A 93 -3.70 -7.74 -5.65
N VAL A 94 -2.41 -7.64 -5.96
CA VAL A 94 -1.78 -6.36 -6.25
C VAL A 94 -1.57 -6.29 -7.74
N ILE A 95 -2.17 -5.31 -8.38
CA ILE A 95 -1.99 -5.08 -9.80
C ILE A 95 -0.90 -4.05 -9.98
N CYS A 96 0.20 -4.46 -10.59
CA CYS A 96 1.35 -3.59 -10.80
C CYS A 96 1.33 -3.06 -12.22
N ARG A 97 2.18 -2.07 -12.48
CA ARG A 97 2.15 -1.39 -13.77
C ARG A 97 2.93 -2.15 -14.84
N SER A 98 3.76 -3.09 -14.44
CA SER A 98 4.52 -3.93 -15.36
C SER A 98 4.94 -5.20 -14.64
N GLU A 99 5.46 -6.15 -15.41
CA GLU A 99 5.98 -7.39 -14.82
C GLU A 99 7.20 -7.10 -13.95
N GLU A 100 8.04 -6.17 -14.38
CA GLU A 100 9.20 -5.78 -13.59
C GLU A 100 8.78 -5.16 -12.28
N ASP A 101 7.76 -4.32 -12.32
CA ASP A 101 7.24 -3.72 -11.09
C ASP A 101 6.68 -4.78 -10.16
N ALA A 102 6.02 -5.80 -10.72
CA ALA A 102 5.49 -6.89 -9.91
C ALA A 102 6.61 -7.64 -9.21
N GLN A 103 7.69 -7.93 -9.92
CA GLN A 103 8.83 -8.61 -9.33
C GLN A 103 9.46 -7.76 -8.23
N ALA A 104 9.68 -6.48 -8.52
CA ALA A 104 10.29 -5.60 -7.54
C ALA A 104 9.44 -5.48 -6.29
N PHE A 105 8.12 -5.34 -6.48
CA PHE A 105 7.24 -5.17 -5.34
C PHE A 105 7.07 -6.46 -4.54
N ALA A 106 7.05 -7.61 -5.22
CA ALA A 106 6.99 -8.88 -4.53
C ALA A 106 8.23 -9.06 -3.64
N GLU A 107 9.40 -8.63 -4.12
CA GLU A 107 10.60 -8.70 -3.29
C GLU A 107 10.48 -7.83 -2.06
N LYS A 108 9.90 -6.64 -2.22
CA LYS A 108 9.64 -5.78 -1.08
C LYS A 108 8.77 -6.47 -0.05
N LEU A 109 7.71 -7.11 -0.51
CA LEU A 109 6.79 -7.80 0.40
C LEU A 109 7.48 -8.97 1.09
N GLU A 110 8.31 -9.71 0.36
CA GLU A 110 9.04 -10.81 0.98
C GLU A 110 9.99 -10.32 2.05
N LYS A 111 10.65 -9.20 1.80
CA LYS A 111 11.54 -8.62 2.81
C LYS A 111 10.77 -8.20 4.05
N MET A 112 9.55 -7.71 3.86
CA MET A 112 8.72 -7.32 5.00
C MET A 112 8.32 -8.51 5.85
N ARG A 113 8.29 -9.70 5.25
CA ARG A 113 7.96 -10.92 6.01
C ARG A 113 9.11 -11.35 6.92
N GLU A 114 10.31 -10.93 6.58
CA GLU A 114 11.46 -11.27 7.40
C GLU A 114 11.45 -10.50 8.69
#